data_8fca69dbbcb1aa5a4828bc31b7e3c354
#
_entry.id   8fca69dbbcb1aa5a4828bc31b7e3c354
#
_cell.length_a   1.000
_cell.length_b   1.000
_cell.length_c   1.000
_cell.angle_alpha   90.00
_cell.angle_beta   90.00
_cell.angle_gamma   90.00
#
_symmetry.space_group_name_H-M   'P 1'
#
loop_
_entity.id
_entity.type
_entity.pdbx_description
1 polymer ?
#
loop_
_entity_poly.entity_id
_entity_poly.type
_entity_poly.pdbx_seq_one_letter_code
_entity_poly.pdbx_strand_id
1 'polypeptide(L)'
;MYKRQLLELVHIEKEEKLEAKVLAKLEYFNPAGSVKDRIAKAMLEDAEQKGKLKEGSVIIEPTSGNTGIGLAAIAASKGYRVILTMPETMSVERRNILKAYGAEIVLTQGVKGMKGAIERARELAAEIPNSFIPGQFENPANPEAHRKTTGPEIWRDTDGKVDFFVAGVGTGGTVSGTGEYLKSQNPDVKIVAVEPADSPVLAGGKPGPHKIQGIGAGFVPQTLNIKIYDDIFEVQNDDAFAAAKLIAKHEGILVGISSGAALHAALELAKKPENAGKTIVALLPDSGDRYYSTTLFAD
;
A
#
# COMPACT_ATOMS: atom_id res chain seq x y z
N MET A 1 -23.17 -0.90 -11.66
CA MET A 1 -22.21 -0.53 -12.74
C MET A 1 -20.93 -0.08 -12.07
N TYR A 2 -19.83 -0.84 -12.24
CA TYR A 2 -18.57 -0.56 -11.58
C TYR A 2 -18.00 0.78 -12.08
N LYS A 3 -18.02 1.82 -11.26
CA LYS A 3 -17.13 2.96 -11.48
C LYS A 3 -15.71 2.42 -11.29
N ARG A 4 -14.85 2.60 -12.29
CA ARG A 4 -13.49 2.06 -12.34
C ARG A 4 -12.81 2.17 -10.96
N GLN A 5 -12.41 1.02 -10.38
CA GLN A 5 -11.67 0.91 -9.13
C GLN A 5 -12.45 1.13 -7.82
N LEU A 6 -13.72 1.51 -7.82
CA LEU A 6 -14.53 1.60 -6.61
C LEU A 6 -15.73 0.66 -6.70
N LEU A 7 -15.82 -0.31 -5.80
CA LEU A 7 -16.83 -1.35 -5.75
C LEU A 7 -17.60 -1.32 -4.42
N GLU A 8 -18.92 -1.33 -4.48
CA GLU A 8 -19.78 -1.54 -3.31
C GLU A 8 -19.85 -3.04 -2.98
N LEU A 9 -19.66 -3.40 -1.71
CA LEU A 9 -19.61 -4.79 -1.24
C LEU A 9 -21.01 -5.29 -0.84
N VAL A 10 -21.92 -5.27 -1.80
CA VAL A 10 -23.37 -5.51 -1.57
C VAL A 10 -23.70 -6.90 -1.02
N HIS A 11 -22.90 -7.92 -1.36
CA HIS A 11 -23.13 -9.26 -0.85
C HIS A 11 -22.64 -9.41 0.57
N ILE A 12 -21.51 -8.80 0.93
CA ILE A 12 -20.99 -8.75 2.30
C ILE A 12 -21.91 -7.92 3.18
N GLU A 13 -22.35 -6.73 2.72
CA GLU A 13 -23.28 -5.89 3.45
C GLU A 13 -24.56 -6.65 3.82
N LYS A 14 -25.10 -7.42 2.87
CA LYS A 14 -26.28 -8.24 3.10
C LYS A 14 -26.04 -9.41 4.05
N GLU A 15 -24.92 -10.14 3.88
CA GLU A 15 -24.56 -11.31 4.71
C GLU A 15 -24.33 -10.87 6.17
N GLU A 16 -23.59 -9.80 6.37
CA GLU A 16 -23.24 -9.25 7.68
C GLU A 16 -24.34 -8.33 8.26
N LYS A 17 -25.43 -8.11 7.52
CA LYS A 17 -26.56 -7.23 7.88
C LYS A 17 -26.12 -5.80 8.24
N LEU A 18 -25.21 -5.25 7.46
CA LEU A 18 -24.68 -3.91 7.67
C LEU A 18 -25.70 -2.86 7.24
N GLU A 19 -25.84 -1.82 8.05
CA GLU A 19 -26.64 -0.63 7.71
C GLU A 19 -25.77 0.48 7.11
N ALA A 20 -24.45 0.37 7.23
CA ALA A 20 -23.47 1.23 6.57
C ALA A 20 -23.12 0.67 5.18
N LYS A 21 -22.77 1.57 4.26
CA LYS A 21 -22.24 1.22 2.93
C LYS A 21 -20.74 1.04 2.99
N VAL A 22 -20.23 -0.08 2.46
CA VAL A 22 -18.79 -0.37 2.39
C VAL A 22 -18.32 -0.42 0.94
N LEU A 23 -17.43 0.48 0.59
CA LEU A 23 -16.85 0.59 -0.74
C LEU A 23 -15.38 0.16 -0.73
N ALA A 24 -15.00 -0.73 -1.64
CA ALA A 24 -13.63 -1.16 -1.85
C ALA A 24 -12.97 -0.36 -2.97
N LYS A 25 -11.90 0.39 -2.66
CA LYS A 25 -11.03 1.03 -3.65
C LYS A 25 -9.98 0.02 -4.11
N LEU A 26 -10.18 -0.55 -5.31
CA LEU A 26 -9.39 -1.65 -5.86
C LEU A 26 -8.14 -1.14 -6.58
N GLU A 27 -6.98 -1.17 -5.93
CA GLU A 27 -5.72 -0.65 -6.47
C GLU A 27 -4.92 -1.67 -7.31
N TYR A 28 -5.39 -2.92 -7.45
CA TYR A 28 -4.75 -3.89 -8.33
C TYR A 28 -5.03 -3.64 -9.83
N PHE A 29 -5.93 -2.74 -10.18
CA PHE A 29 -6.14 -2.30 -11.57
C PHE A 29 -5.05 -1.36 -12.10
N ASN A 30 -4.12 -0.94 -11.27
CA ASN A 30 -2.92 -0.25 -11.75
C ASN A 30 -2.08 -1.19 -12.64
N PRO A 31 -1.33 -0.69 -13.64
CA PRO A 31 -0.64 -1.52 -14.65
C PRO A 31 0.29 -2.59 -14.08
N ALA A 32 1.03 -2.29 -13.01
CA ALA A 32 1.86 -3.27 -12.32
C ALA A 32 1.15 -3.94 -11.12
N GLY A 33 -0.17 -3.73 -10.98
CA GLY A 33 -1.07 -4.49 -10.11
C GLY A 33 -1.08 -4.06 -8.65
N SER A 34 -0.70 -2.83 -8.30
CA SER A 34 -0.82 -2.35 -6.92
C SER A 34 -0.89 -0.83 -6.79
N VAL A 35 -1.27 -0.38 -5.60
CA VAL A 35 -1.25 1.04 -5.18
C VAL A 35 0.14 1.68 -5.32
N LYS A 36 1.22 0.88 -5.28
CA LYS A 36 2.59 1.38 -5.35
C LYS A 36 3.01 1.89 -6.72
N ASP A 37 2.29 1.56 -7.77
CA ASP A 37 2.50 2.11 -9.10
C ASP A 37 2.37 3.63 -9.10
N ARG A 38 1.44 4.17 -8.30
CA ARG A 38 1.22 5.61 -8.16
C ARG A 38 2.44 6.32 -7.61
N ILE A 39 2.98 5.81 -6.51
CA ILE A 39 4.14 6.43 -5.87
C ILE A 39 5.42 6.19 -6.65
N ALA A 40 5.59 5.04 -7.29
CA ALA A 40 6.73 4.76 -8.17
C ALA A 40 6.79 5.78 -9.30
N LYS A 41 5.66 6.00 -10.00
CA LYS A 41 5.56 7.01 -11.04
C LYS A 41 5.87 8.42 -10.50
N ALA A 42 5.23 8.82 -9.41
CA ALA A 42 5.36 10.17 -8.87
C ALA A 42 6.80 10.47 -8.40
N MET A 43 7.45 9.52 -7.71
CA MET A 43 8.84 9.71 -7.23
C MET A 43 9.83 9.82 -8.39
N LEU A 44 9.66 9.06 -9.46
CA LEU A 44 10.54 9.14 -10.62
C LEU A 44 10.29 10.42 -11.43
N GLU A 45 9.04 10.81 -11.67
CA GLU A 45 8.70 12.05 -12.37
C GLU A 45 9.15 13.31 -11.61
N ASP A 46 9.00 13.31 -10.27
CA ASP A 46 9.52 14.39 -9.42
C ASP A 46 11.06 14.48 -9.51
N ALA A 47 11.74 13.33 -9.53
CA ALA A 47 13.19 13.29 -9.67
C ALA A 47 13.66 13.78 -11.06
N GLU A 48 12.94 13.44 -12.13
CA GLU A 48 13.18 13.95 -13.48
C GLU A 48 13.02 15.48 -13.53
N GLN A 49 11.91 15.99 -13.01
CA GLN A 49 11.63 17.43 -12.96
C GLN A 49 12.68 18.22 -12.17
N LYS A 50 13.24 17.61 -11.12
CA LYS A 50 14.31 18.21 -10.30
C LYS A 50 15.72 17.97 -10.87
N GLY A 51 15.85 17.31 -12.02
CA GLY A 51 17.15 16.97 -12.63
C GLY A 51 17.98 15.95 -11.84
N LYS A 52 17.38 15.27 -10.86
CA LYS A 52 18.03 14.20 -10.07
C LYS A 52 18.06 12.87 -10.82
N LEU A 53 17.12 12.65 -11.72
CA LEU A 53 17.00 11.49 -12.58
C LEU A 53 17.04 11.97 -14.02
N LYS A 54 17.96 11.44 -14.82
CA LYS A 54 18.17 11.80 -16.23
C LYS A 54 18.58 10.58 -17.03
N GLU A 55 18.66 10.70 -18.34
CA GLU A 55 19.13 9.63 -19.22
C GLU A 55 20.46 9.03 -18.72
N GLY A 56 20.54 7.71 -18.67
CA GLY A 56 21.70 6.98 -18.14
C GLY A 56 21.77 6.90 -16.61
N SER A 57 20.81 7.48 -15.87
CA SER A 57 20.72 7.31 -14.43
C SER A 57 20.32 5.88 -14.04
N VAL A 58 20.76 5.46 -12.85
CA VAL A 58 20.44 4.15 -12.27
C VAL A 58 19.57 4.33 -11.03
N ILE A 59 18.39 3.72 -11.04
CA ILE A 59 17.48 3.73 -9.89
C ILE A 59 17.89 2.59 -8.95
N ILE A 60 18.05 2.88 -7.66
CA ILE A 60 18.40 1.88 -6.65
C ILE A 60 17.40 2.00 -5.49
N GLU A 61 16.71 0.92 -5.12
CA GLU A 61 15.78 0.95 -3.98
C GLU A 61 15.88 -0.33 -3.15
N PRO A 62 15.96 -0.23 -1.81
CA PRO A 62 15.91 -1.38 -0.93
C PRO A 62 14.46 -1.81 -0.71
N THR A 63 13.99 -2.73 -1.53
CA THR A 63 12.60 -3.22 -1.47
C THR A 63 12.43 -4.56 -2.19
N SER A 64 11.59 -5.40 -1.62
CA SER A 64 11.16 -6.67 -2.22
C SER A 64 9.65 -6.71 -2.50
N GLY A 65 8.95 -5.63 -2.18
CA GLY A 65 7.50 -5.56 -2.26
C GLY A 65 6.99 -4.86 -3.51
N ASN A 66 5.74 -4.43 -3.42
CA ASN A 66 5.01 -3.76 -4.50
C ASN A 66 5.70 -2.49 -5.00
N THR A 67 6.43 -1.77 -4.14
CA THR A 67 7.20 -0.59 -4.57
C THR A 67 8.28 -0.96 -5.58
N GLY A 68 9.01 -2.04 -5.34
CA GLY A 68 10.02 -2.54 -6.30
C GLY A 68 9.39 -2.91 -7.64
N ILE A 69 8.22 -3.57 -7.60
CA ILE A 69 7.49 -3.94 -8.83
C ILE A 69 7.04 -2.68 -9.58
N GLY A 70 6.46 -1.69 -8.89
CA GLY A 70 6.06 -0.42 -9.50
C GLY A 70 7.25 0.35 -10.08
N LEU A 71 8.38 0.44 -9.34
CA LEU A 71 9.61 1.07 -9.83
C LEU A 71 10.16 0.36 -11.06
N ALA A 72 10.23 -0.97 -11.03
CA ALA A 72 10.73 -1.75 -12.17
C ALA A 72 9.85 -1.56 -13.42
N ALA A 73 8.52 -1.58 -13.27
CA ALA A 73 7.58 -1.37 -14.37
C ALA A 73 7.71 0.04 -14.99
N ILE A 74 7.77 1.09 -14.16
CA ILE A 74 7.92 2.47 -14.65
C ILE A 74 9.32 2.69 -15.24
N ALA A 75 10.37 2.16 -14.59
CA ALA A 75 11.74 2.24 -15.10
C ALA A 75 11.85 1.58 -16.50
N ALA A 76 11.27 0.40 -16.68
CA ALA A 76 11.24 -0.28 -17.97
C ALA A 76 10.55 0.57 -19.05
N SER A 77 9.41 1.20 -18.71
CA SER A 77 8.67 2.05 -19.66
C SER A 77 9.41 3.35 -20.05
N LYS A 78 10.31 3.81 -19.18
CA LYS A 78 11.10 5.05 -19.36
C LYS A 78 12.54 4.80 -19.82
N GLY A 79 12.97 3.55 -19.94
CA GLY A 79 14.34 3.17 -20.35
C GLY A 79 15.39 3.35 -19.25
N TYR A 80 15.01 3.37 -17.98
CA TYR A 80 15.96 3.44 -16.87
C TYR A 80 16.42 2.05 -16.41
N ARG A 81 17.69 1.96 -16.05
CA ARG A 81 18.23 0.83 -15.34
C ARG A 81 17.76 0.88 -13.88
N VAL A 82 17.36 -0.27 -13.34
CA VAL A 82 16.92 -0.38 -11.93
C VAL A 82 17.60 -1.52 -11.21
N ILE A 83 18.10 -1.26 -10.01
CA ILE A 83 18.72 -2.24 -9.11
C ILE A 83 17.90 -2.27 -7.83
N LEU A 84 17.43 -3.45 -7.44
CA LEU A 84 16.66 -3.64 -6.20
C LEU A 84 17.45 -4.53 -5.24
N THR A 85 17.67 -4.03 -4.03
CA THR A 85 18.34 -4.80 -2.98
C THR A 85 17.30 -5.40 -2.05
N MET A 86 17.47 -6.68 -1.70
CA MET A 86 16.53 -7.39 -0.84
C MET A 86 17.18 -8.59 -0.15
N PRO A 87 16.65 -9.03 1.02
CA PRO A 87 17.09 -10.25 1.65
C PRO A 87 16.85 -11.49 0.76
N GLU A 88 17.76 -12.45 0.79
CA GLU A 88 17.66 -13.72 0.06
C GLU A 88 16.45 -14.57 0.47
N THR A 89 15.84 -14.28 1.61
CA THR A 89 14.62 -14.93 2.12
C THR A 89 13.34 -14.53 1.38
N MET A 90 13.43 -13.55 0.48
CA MET A 90 12.27 -13.10 -0.31
C MET A 90 11.83 -14.16 -1.32
N SER A 91 10.51 -14.25 -1.56
CA SER A 91 9.91 -15.28 -2.41
C SER A 91 10.45 -15.25 -3.85
N VAL A 92 10.55 -16.43 -4.45
CA VAL A 92 11.02 -16.62 -5.83
C VAL A 92 10.08 -15.92 -6.82
N GLU A 93 8.77 -15.97 -6.57
CA GLU A 93 7.74 -15.36 -7.43
C GLU A 93 7.96 -13.85 -7.55
N ARG A 94 8.20 -13.15 -6.43
CA ARG A 94 8.50 -11.71 -6.44
C ARG A 94 9.77 -11.41 -7.21
N ARG A 95 10.82 -12.21 -7.03
CA ARG A 95 12.07 -12.07 -7.78
C ARG A 95 11.87 -12.27 -9.29
N ASN A 96 11.01 -13.22 -9.67
CA ASN A 96 10.69 -13.49 -11.07
C ASN A 96 9.91 -12.34 -11.72
N ILE A 97 8.94 -11.75 -11.02
CA ILE A 97 8.21 -10.57 -11.51
C ILE A 97 9.19 -9.41 -11.76
N LEU A 98 10.08 -9.12 -10.81
CA LEU A 98 11.07 -8.05 -10.93
C LEU A 98 12.01 -8.26 -12.11
N LYS A 99 12.51 -9.50 -12.29
CA LYS A 99 13.36 -9.88 -13.43
C LYS A 99 12.61 -9.76 -14.76
N ALA A 100 11.32 -10.08 -14.81
CA ALA A 100 10.50 -9.93 -16.02
C ALA A 100 10.39 -8.48 -16.48
N TYR A 101 10.43 -7.52 -15.55
CA TYR A 101 10.54 -6.08 -15.87
C TYR A 101 11.98 -5.62 -16.17
N GLY A 102 12.96 -6.51 -16.16
CA GLY A 102 14.38 -6.17 -16.43
C GLY A 102 15.13 -5.60 -15.23
N ALA A 103 14.58 -5.68 -14.01
CA ALA A 103 15.27 -5.21 -12.82
C ALA A 103 16.44 -6.14 -12.44
N GLU A 104 17.57 -5.55 -12.07
CA GLU A 104 18.68 -6.23 -11.45
C GLU A 104 18.38 -6.44 -9.95
N ILE A 105 18.61 -7.65 -9.46
CA ILE A 105 18.37 -8.01 -8.07
C ILE A 105 19.67 -8.28 -7.36
N VAL A 106 19.93 -7.56 -6.29
CA VAL A 106 21.08 -7.79 -5.41
C VAL A 106 20.56 -8.38 -4.10
N LEU A 107 20.86 -9.65 -3.88
CA LEU A 107 20.47 -10.36 -2.67
C LEU A 107 21.45 -10.06 -1.53
N THR A 108 20.90 -9.84 -0.34
CA THR A 108 21.66 -9.64 0.90
C THR A 108 21.40 -10.78 1.87
N GLN A 109 22.29 -10.98 2.84
CA GLN A 109 22.16 -12.03 3.84
C GLN A 109 20.84 -11.96 4.58
N GLY A 110 20.09 -13.06 4.61
CA GLY A 110 18.76 -13.14 5.21
C GLY A 110 18.72 -12.71 6.68
N VAL A 111 19.77 -13.06 7.45
CA VAL A 111 19.90 -12.69 8.87
C VAL A 111 19.95 -11.18 9.13
N LYS A 112 20.38 -10.38 8.14
CA LYS A 112 20.40 -8.91 8.23
C LYS A 112 19.05 -8.26 7.88
N GLY A 113 18.10 -9.01 7.36
CA GLY A 113 16.78 -8.52 6.96
C GLY A 113 16.85 -7.29 6.06
N MET A 114 15.84 -6.42 6.18
CA MET A 114 15.79 -5.16 5.40
C MET A 114 16.93 -4.19 5.73
N LYS A 115 17.49 -4.22 6.95
CA LYS A 115 18.64 -3.38 7.30
C LYS A 115 19.83 -3.65 6.38
N GLY A 116 20.14 -4.93 6.12
CA GLY A 116 21.20 -5.30 5.17
C GLY A 116 20.91 -4.86 3.74
N ALA A 117 19.65 -4.91 3.32
CA ALA A 117 19.24 -4.42 2.00
C ALA A 117 19.44 -2.90 1.87
N ILE A 118 19.08 -2.13 2.91
CA ILE A 118 19.26 -0.67 2.95
C ILE A 118 20.76 -0.31 2.92
N GLU A 119 21.58 -0.98 3.71
CA GLU A 119 23.03 -0.79 3.71
C GLU A 119 23.60 -1.01 2.30
N ARG A 120 23.24 -2.13 1.66
CA ARG A 120 23.73 -2.45 0.31
C ARG A 120 23.26 -1.49 -0.76
N ALA A 121 22.01 -0.99 -0.66
CA ALA A 121 21.51 0.05 -1.57
C ALA A 121 22.34 1.33 -1.49
N ARG A 122 22.72 1.75 -0.27
CA ARG A 122 23.56 2.94 -0.05
C ARG A 122 24.99 2.74 -0.58
N GLU A 123 25.57 1.56 -0.37
CA GLU A 123 26.89 1.21 -0.92
C GLU A 123 26.86 1.31 -2.46
N LEU A 124 25.88 0.66 -3.11
CA LEU A 124 25.73 0.69 -4.55
C LEU A 124 25.53 2.12 -5.07
N ALA A 125 24.76 2.94 -4.34
CA ALA A 125 24.57 4.34 -4.72
C ALA A 125 25.85 5.17 -4.61
N ALA A 126 26.76 4.83 -3.71
CA ALA A 126 28.07 5.47 -3.62
C ALA A 126 29.06 4.96 -4.71
N GLU A 127 28.93 3.69 -5.12
CA GLU A 127 29.76 3.05 -6.14
C GLU A 127 29.36 3.44 -7.58
N ILE A 128 28.06 3.63 -7.83
CA ILE A 128 27.49 3.83 -9.17
C ILE A 128 27.22 5.33 -9.43
N PRO A 129 27.96 5.97 -10.34
CA PRO A 129 27.72 7.36 -10.70
C PRO A 129 26.30 7.57 -11.28
N ASN A 130 25.70 8.73 -11.04
CA ASN A 130 24.35 9.08 -11.47
C ASN A 130 23.25 8.14 -10.96
N SER A 131 23.47 7.50 -9.81
CA SER A 131 22.44 6.72 -9.14
C SER A 131 21.45 7.61 -8.38
N PHE A 132 20.22 7.12 -8.25
CA PHE A 132 19.13 7.78 -7.53
C PHE A 132 18.39 6.76 -6.65
N ILE A 133 18.23 7.08 -5.37
CA ILE A 133 17.41 6.31 -4.43
C ILE A 133 16.08 7.04 -4.27
N PRO A 134 14.95 6.46 -4.73
CA PRO A 134 13.61 7.05 -4.57
C PRO A 134 13.21 7.33 -3.12
N GLY A 135 13.52 6.42 -2.20
CA GLY A 135 13.33 6.62 -0.76
C GLY A 135 11.86 6.66 -0.33
N GLN A 136 11.11 5.59 -0.57
CA GLN A 136 9.64 5.55 -0.38
C GLN A 136 9.15 6.00 1.00
N PHE A 137 9.95 5.88 2.07
CA PHE A 137 9.58 6.24 3.44
C PHE A 137 9.84 7.71 3.81
N GLU A 138 10.57 8.44 2.96
CA GLU A 138 11.04 9.80 3.21
C GLU A 138 10.62 10.78 2.11
N ASN A 139 10.34 10.28 0.90
CA ASN A 139 10.09 11.10 -0.28
C ASN A 139 8.68 11.72 -0.26
N PRO A 140 8.56 13.06 -0.24
CA PRO A 140 7.26 13.75 -0.22
C PRO A 140 6.42 13.53 -1.49
N ALA A 141 7.02 13.09 -2.60
CA ALA A 141 6.28 12.72 -3.80
C ALA A 141 5.35 11.51 -3.57
N ASN A 142 5.61 10.69 -2.55
CA ASN A 142 4.76 9.57 -2.16
C ASN A 142 3.37 10.04 -1.68
N PRO A 143 3.21 10.77 -0.56
CA PRO A 143 1.88 11.26 -0.16
C PRO A 143 1.28 12.21 -1.20
N GLU A 144 2.08 13.00 -1.88
CA GLU A 144 1.62 13.90 -2.94
C GLU A 144 0.95 13.16 -4.10
N ALA A 145 1.44 11.96 -4.47
CA ALA A 145 0.79 11.12 -5.47
C ALA A 145 -0.66 10.79 -5.08
N HIS A 146 -0.88 10.45 -3.82
CA HIS A 146 -2.22 10.12 -3.32
C HIS A 146 -3.11 11.36 -3.16
N ARG A 147 -2.54 12.48 -2.76
CA ARG A 147 -3.25 13.75 -2.68
C ARG A 147 -3.74 14.22 -4.06
N LYS A 148 -2.96 13.99 -5.11
CA LYS A 148 -3.30 14.37 -6.49
C LYS A 148 -4.16 13.35 -7.24
N THR A 149 -4.19 12.10 -6.83
CA THR A 149 -4.88 11.04 -7.59
C THR A 149 -5.90 10.26 -6.76
N THR A 150 -5.48 9.50 -5.76
CA THR A 150 -6.33 8.59 -4.98
C THR A 150 -7.46 9.34 -4.27
N GLY A 151 -7.14 10.43 -3.59
CA GLY A 151 -8.12 11.28 -2.90
C GLY A 151 -9.18 11.85 -3.85
N PRO A 152 -8.79 12.56 -4.92
CA PRO A 152 -9.71 13.06 -5.95
C PRO A 152 -10.57 11.98 -6.60
N GLU A 153 -10.01 10.80 -6.88
CA GLU A 153 -10.76 9.68 -7.44
C GLU A 153 -11.86 9.20 -6.47
N ILE A 154 -11.52 8.99 -5.19
CA ILE A 154 -12.50 8.58 -4.17
C ILE A 154 -13.61 9.62 -4.06
N TRP A 155 -13.25 10.89 -3.90
CA TRP A 155 -14.23 11.98 -3.76
C TRP A 155 -15.19 12.05 -4.95
N ARG A 156 -14.66 12.04 -6.17
CA ARG A 156 -15.47 12.05 -7.40
C ARG A 156 -16.35 10.81 -7.52
N ASP A 157 -15.80 9.62 -7.25
CA ASP A 157 -16.50 8.35 -7.49
C ASP A 157 -17.57 8.06 -6.42
N THR A 158 -17.51 8.74 -5.27
CA THR A 158 -18.53 8.74 -4.22
C THR A 158 -19.51 9.91 -4.32
N ASP A 159 -19.38 10.80 -5.32
CA ASP A 159 -20.12 12.06 -5.40
C ASP A 159 -19.98 12.91 -4.10
N GLY A 160 -18.79 12.87 -3.49
CA GLY A 160 -18.49 13.55 -2.23
C GLY A 160 -19.08 12.91 -0.96
N LYS A 161 -19.71 11.75 -1.10
CA LYS A 161 -20.36 11.04 0.01
C LYS A 161 -19.41 9.99 0.58
N VAL A 162 -18.46 10.41 1.39
CA VAL A 162 -17.54 9.56 2.12
C VAL A 162 -17.45 10.05 3.57
N ASP A 163 -17.78 9.17 4.51
CA ASP A 163 -17.71 9.45 5.95
C ASP A 163 -16.40 8.91 6.56
N PHE A 164 -15.96 7.74 6.10
CA PHE A 164 -14.73 7.11 6.56
C PHE A 164 -13.83 6.70 5.40
N PHE A 165 -12.54 6.94 5.55
CA PHE A 165 -11.49 6.37 4.71
C PHE A 165 -10.58 5.49 5.54
N VAL A 166 -10.45 4.21 5.16
CA VAL A 166 -9.71 3.18 5.88
C VAL A 166 -8.57 2.67 5.02
N ALA A 167 -7.34 2.74 5.50
CA ALA A 167 -6.18 2.24 4.77
C ALA A 167 -5.06 1.76 5.69
N GLY A 168 -4.37 0.68 5.27
CA GLY A 168 -3.19 0.16 5.94
C GLY A 168 -1.98 1.08 5.82
N VAL A 169 -1.19 1.17 6.90
CA VAL A 169 0.01 2.00 6.97
C VAL A 169 1.27 1.16 6.75
N GLY A 170 1.82 1.23 5.53
CA GLY A 170 3.19 0.78 5.23
C GLY A 170 4.14 1.97 5.25
N THR A 171 4.17 2.76 4.16
CA THR A 171 4.91 4.03 4.11
C THR A 171 4.12 5.21 4.68
N GLY A 172 2.82 5.07 4.86
CA GLY A 172 1.94 6.14 5.33
C GLY A 172 1.46 7.11 4.25
N GLY A 173 2.04 7.07 3.06
CA GLY A 173 1.70 8.01 1.98
C GLY A 173 0.24 7.95 1.54
N THR A 174 -0.35 6.74 1.50
CA THR A 174 -1.76 6.54 1.16
C THR A 174 -2.69 7.24 2.16
N VAL A 175 -2.50 6.98 3.45
CA VAL A 175 -3.29 7.59 4.53
C VAL A 175 -3.11 9.11 4.54
N SER A 176 -1.86 9.58 4.44
CA SER A 176 -1.55 11.01 4.47
C SER A 176 -2.15 11.74 3.27
N GLY A 177 -1.76 11.39 2.06
CA GLY A 177 -2.15 12.14 0.88
C GLY A 177 -3.65 12.05 0.58
N THR A 178 -4.25 10.86 0.73
CA THR A 178 -5.69 10.69 0.54
C THR A 178 -6.46 11.42 1.63
N GLY A 179 -6.05 11.27 2.90
CA GLY A 179 -6.69 11.92 4.03
C GLY A 179 -6.63 13.44 3.95
N GLU A 180 -5.48 14.01 3.60
CA GLU A 180 -5.32 15.45 3.40
C GLU A 180 -6.27 15.98 2.32
N TYR A 181 -6.39 15.27 1.20
CA TYR A 181 -7.32 15.67 0.16
C TYR A 181 -8.78 15.58 0.63
N LEU A 182 -9.20 14.44 1.19
CA LEU A 182 -10.58 14.22 1.61
C LEU A 182 -11.00 15.24 2.68
N LYS A 183 -10.15 15.48 3.70
CA LYS A 183 -10.43 16.50 4.73
C LYS A 183 -10.40 17.94 4.19
N SER A 184 -9.68 18.20 3.11
CA SER A 184 -9.75 19.51 2.43
C SER A 184 -11.08 19.75 1.73
N GLN A 185 -11.78 18.68 1.33
CA GLN A 185 -13.11 18.76 0.73
C GLN A 185 -14.21 18.75 1.79
N ASN A 186 -14.08 17.89 2.80
CA ASN A 186 -14.98 17.80 3.95
C ASN A 186 -14.16 17.46 5.21
N PRO A 187 -14.00 18.41 6.16
CA PRO A 187 -13.22 18.19 7.37
C PRO A 187 -13.80 17.12 8.32
N ASP A 188 -15.07 16.75 8.16
CA ASP A 188 -15.74 15.76 8.99
C ASP A 188 -15.41 14.32 8.58
N VAL A 189 -14.78 14.10 7.42
CA VAL A 189 -14.34 12.77 6.98
C VAL A 189 -13.35 12.19 8.00
N LYS A 190 -13.64 11.00 8.49
CA LYS A 190 -12.79 10.27 9.42
C LYS A 190 -11.78 9.43 8.69
N ILE A 191 -10.51 9.59 9.04
CA ILE A 191 -9.40 8.82 8.48
C ILE A 191 -8.98 7.78 9.51
N VAL A 192 -9.02 6.50 9.13
CA VAL A 192 -8.64 5.38 10.00
C VAL A 192 -7.37 4.72 9.45
N ALA A 193 -6.32 4.81 10.25
CA ALA A 193 -5.05 4.16 9.97
C ALA A 193 -5.08 2.72 10.48
N VAL A 194 -4.71 1.74 9.62
CA VAL A 194 -4.69 0.32 10.01
C VAL A 194 -3.25 -0.15 10.16
N GLU A 195 -2.96 -0.77 11.29
CA GLU A 195 -1.67 -1.41 11.59
C GLU A 195 -1.84 -2.83 12.13
N PRO A 196 -0.78 -3.69 12.07
CA PRO A 196 -0.84 -5.01 12.68
C PRO A 196 -0.86 -4.93 14.21
N ALA A 197 -1.75 -5.67 14.86
CA ALA A 197 -1.81 -5.74 16.32
C ALA A 197 -0.53 -6.28 16.98
N ASP A 198 0.22 -7.15 16.26
CA ASP A 198 1.53 -7.64 16.71
C ASP A 198 2.66 -6.59 16.57
N SER A 199 2.41 -5.47 15.90
CA SER A 199 3.38 -4.38 15.69
C SER A 199 2.70 -3.00 15.76
N PRO A 200 2.08 -2.64 16.91
CA PRO A 200 1.22 -1.46 17.04
C PRO A 200 2.02 -0.18 17.29
N VAL A 201 2.90 0.15 16.36
CA VAL A 201 3.86 1.27 16.49
C VAL A 201 3.16 2.63 16.45
N LEU A 202 2.08 2.77 15.67
CA LEU A 202 1.31 4.02 15.60
C LEU A 202 0.51 4.27 16.88
N ALA A 203 0.01 3.20 17.51
CA ALA A 203 -0.65 3.26 18.81
C ALA A 203 0.33 3.43 19.98
N GLY A 204 1.63 3.57 19.72
CA GLY A 204 2.68 3.76 20.75
C GLY A 204 3.26 2.47 21.32
N GLY A 205 2.92 1.31 20.76
CA GLY A 205 3.49 0.02 21.12
C GLY A 205 4.86 -0.24 20.51
N LYS A 206 5.37 -1.44 20.74
CA LYS A 206 6.68 -1.86 20.21
C LYS A 206 6.52 -2.58 18.87
N PRO A 207 7.49 -2.44 17.95
CA PRO A 207 7.51 -3.23 16.74
C PRO A 207 7.67 -4.73 17.06
N GLY A 208 6.92 -5.56 16.34
CA GLY A 208 6.96 -7.01 16.49
C GLY A 208 6.80 -7.73 15.13
N PRO A 209 7.11 -9.03 15.07
CA PRO A 209 6.91 -9.83 13.87
C PRO A 209 5.40 -10.07 13.63
N HIS A 210 4.95 -9.90 12.39
CA HIS A 210 3.57 -10.13 11.97
C HIS A 210 3.52 -10.73 10.55
N LYS A 211 2.35 -11.25 10.15
CA LYS A 211 2.14 -11.89 8.84
C LYS A 211 1.45 -10.98 7.82
N ILE A 212 1.05 -9.77 8.19
CA ILE A 212 0.33 -8.83 7.30
C ILE A 212 1.35 -8.10 6.41
N GLN A 213 1.72 -8.72 5.29
CA GLN A 213 2.69 -8.15 4.35
C GLN A 213 2.19 -6.83 3.74
N GLY A 214 3.09 -5.86 3.63
CA GLY A 214 2.82 -4.58 2.96
C GLY A 214 2.51 -3.41 3.89
N ILE A 215 2.21 -3.67 5.17
CA ILE A 215 2.01 -2.67 6.23
C ILE A 215 2.88 -3.00 7.44
N GLY A 216 2.87 -2.16 8.47
CA GLY A 216 3.60 -2.42 9.71
C GLY A 216 5.13 -2.40 9.53
N ALA A 217 5.69 -1.27 9.09
CA ALA A 217 7.13 -1.14 8.81
C ALA A 217 8.03 -1.26 10.06
N GLY A 218 7.45 -1.26 11.28
CA GLY A 218 8.17 -1.33 12.53
C GLY A 218 8.71 0.02 13.02
N PHE A 219 8.38 1.10 12.35
CA PHE A 219 8.70 2.49 12.71
C PHE A 219 7.66 3.44 12.11
N VAL A 220 7.61 4.69 12.59
CA VAL A 220 6.76 5.74 12.04
C VAL A 220 7.47 6.37 10.82
N PRO A 221 6.94 6.22 9.59
CA PRO A 221 7.57 6.77 8.38
C PRO A 221 7.52 8.30 8.35
N GLN A 222 8.51 8.94 7.73
CA GLN A 222 8.50 10.40 7.54
C GLN A 222 7.40 10.88 6.57
N THR A 223 6.97 10.01 5.65
CA THR A 223 5.86 10.26 4.72
C THR A 223 4.48 10.12 5.37
N LEU A 224 4.39 9.72 6.63
CA LEU A 224 3.15 9.67 7.38
C LEU A 224 2.88 10.99 8.11
N ASN A 225 1.80 11.65 7.77
CA ASN A 225 1.26 12.77 8.55
C ASN A 225 0.48 12.22 9.75
N ILE A 226 1.11 12.19 10.93
CA ILE A 226 0.52 11.65 12.16
C ILE A 226 -0.68 12.44 12.70
N LYS A 227 -0.97 13.60 12.12
CA LYS A 227 -2.11 14.45 12.51
C LYS A 227 -3.32 14.27 11.60
N ILE A 228 -3.22 13.44 10.55
CA ILE A 228 -4.29 13.34 9.56
C ILE A 228 -5.33 12.29 9.92
N TYR A 229 -4.94 11.21 10.57
CA TYR A 229 -5.86 10.17 10.98
C TYR A 229 -6.54 10.50 12.31
N ASP A 230 -7.80 10.10 12.41
CA ASP A 230 -8.66 10.32 13.58
C ASP A 230 -8.62 9.10 14.52
N ASP A 231 -8.32 7.92 13.96
CA ASP A 231 -8.29 6.66 14.71
C ASP A 231 -7.24 5.69 14.15
N ILE A 232 -6.80 4.76 14.98
CA ILE A 232 -5.90 3.67 14.64
C ILE A 232 -6.64 2.36 14.89
N PHE A 233 -6.64 1.48 13.88
CA PHE A 233 -7.26 0.16 14.00
C PHE A 233 -6.16 -0.91 13.96
N GLU A 234 -6.01 -1.63 15.06
CA GLU A 234 -5.08 -2.76 15.19
C GLU A 234 -5.74 -4.05 14.70
N VAL A 235 -5.16 -4.70 13.67
CA VAL A 235 -5.73 -5.91 13.06
C VAL A 235 -4.86 -7.12 13.37
N GLN A 236 -5.50 -8.22 13.81
CA GLN A 236 -4.84 -9.52 13.98
C GLN A 236 -4.55 -10.17 12.60
N ASN A 237 -3.52 -11.03 12.55
CA ASN A 237 -3.17 -11.73 11.31
C ASN A 237 -4.33 -12.56 10.76
N ASP A 238 -5.03 -13.29 11.64
CA ASP A 238 -6.11 -14.20 11.25
C ASP A 238 -7.33 -13.43 10.75
N ASP A 239 -7.65 -12.26 11.32
CA ASP A 239 -8.73 -11.40 10.87
C ASP A 239 -8.45 -10.83 9.47
N ALA A 240 -7.20 -10.44 9.20
CA ALA A 240 -6.78 -10.00 7.88
C ALA A 240 -6.94 -11.12 6.84
N PHE A 241 -6.57 -12.35 7.18
CA PHE A 241 -6.74 -13.52 6.29
C PHE A 241 -8.21 -13.85 6.09
N ALA A 242 -9.01 -13.86 7.15
CA ALA A 242 -10.44 -14.13 7.08
C ALA A 242 -11.16 -13.13 6.18
N ALA A 243 -10.90 -11.83 6.33
CA ALA A 243 -11.51 -10.79 5.51
C ALA A 243 -11.09 -10.88 4.03
N ALA A 244 -9.82 -11.24 3.73
CA ALA A 244 -9.38 -11.46 2.36
C ALA A 244 -10.05 -12.69 1.72
N LYS A 245 -10.31 -13.76 2.49
CA LYS A 245 -11.09 -14.92 2.03
C LYS A 245 -12.58 -14.58 1.88
N LEU A 246 -13.13 -13.76 2.79
CA LEU A 246 -14.53 -13.33 2.76
C LEU A 246 -14.87 -12.59 1.46
N ILE A 247 -14.09 -11.57 1.09
CA ILE A 247 -14.34 -10.80 -0.14
C ILE A 247 -14.19 -11.66 -1.40
N ALA A 248 -13.25 -12.61 -1.41
CA ALA A 248 -13.10 -13.55 -2.51
C ALA A 248 -14.34 -14.42 -2.67
N LYS A 249 -14.88 -14.94 -1.55
CA LYS A 249 -16.04 -15.83 -1.55
C LYS A 249 -17.34 -15.13 -1.91
N HIS A 250 -17.57 -13.91 -1.40
CA HIS A 250 -18.87 -13.23 -1.53
C HIS A 250 -18.92 -12.21 -2.67
N GLU A 251 -17.81 -11.55 -3.00
CA GLU A 251 -17.75 -10.53 -4.06
C GLU A 251 -16.96 -10.99 -5.30
N GLY A 252 -16.34 -12.18 -5.27
CA GLY A 252 -15.56 -12.73 -6.38
C GLY A 252 -14.26 -11.99 -6.65
N ILE A 253 -13.65 -11.36 -5.63
CA ILE A 253 -12.46 -10.52 -5.76
C ILE A 253 -11.33 -11.08 -4.92
N LEU A 254 -10.22 -11.47 -5.57
CA LEU A 254 -9.00 -11.89 -4.88
C LEU A 254 -8.16 -10.66 -4.49
N VAL A 255 -7.89 -10.53 -3.20
CA VAL A 255 -7.09 -9.41 -2.66
C VAL A 255 -5.94 -9.92 -1.79
N GLY A 256 -4.91 -9.09 -1.61
CA GLY A 256 -3.78 -9.41 -0.76
C GLY A 256 -4.09 -9.29 0.75
N ILE A 257 -3.11 -9.68 1.58
CA ILE A 257 -3.26 -9.75 3.04
C ILE A 257 -3.56 -8.38 3.64
N SER A 258 -2.82 -7.34 3.24
CA SER A 258 -3.06 -5.97 3.74
C SER A 258 -4.38 -5.36 3.25
N SER A 259 -4.90 -5.87 2.12
CA SER A 259 -6.27 -5.54 1.67
C SER A 259 -7.30 -6.14 2.63
N GLY A 260 -7.10 -7.40 3.05
CA GLY A 260 -7.93 -8.03 4.07
C GLY A 260 -7.91 -7.28 5.39
N ALA A 261 -6.74 -6.79 5.82
CA ALA A 261 -6.63 -5.98 7.03
C ALA A 261 -7.44 -4.68 6.95
N ALA A 262 -7.34 -3.94 5.85
CA ALA A 262 -8.12 -2.71 5.64
C ALA A 262 -9.63 -3.00 5.55
N LEU A 263 -10.00 -4.11 4.88
CA LEU A 263 -11.38 -4.55 4.78
C LEU A 263 -11.95 -4.94 6.15
N HIS A 264 -11.22 -5.74 6.95
CA HIS A 264 -11.65 -6.10 8.31
C HIS A 264 -11.96 -4.86 9.15
N ALA A 265 -11.04 -3.89 9.18
CA ALA A 265 -11.25 -2.65 9.90
C ALA A 265 -12.50 -1.88 9.42
N ALA A 266 -12.73 -1.84 8.10
CA ALA A 266 -13.92 -1.18 7.52
C ALA A 266 -15.21 -1.91 7.90
N LEU A 267 -15.21 -3.25 7.93
CA LEU A 267 -16.38 -4.04 8.33
C LEU A 267 -16.70 -3.87 9.82
N GLU A 268 -15.68 -3.85 10.69
CA GLU A 268 -15.89 -3.60 12.12
C GLU A 268 -16.43 -2.17 12.40
N LEU A 269 -16.01 -1.18 11.60
CA LEU A 269 -16.63 0.14 11.65
C LEU A 269 -18.08 0.12 11.15
N ALA A 270 -18.37 -0.64 10.08
CA ALA A 270 -19.71 -0.74 9.52
C ALA A 270 -20.72 -1.43 10.44
N LYS A 271 -20.27 -2.34 11.31
CA LYS A 271 -21.10 -3.03 12.30
C LYS A 271 -21.54 -2.14 13.47
N LYS A 272 -20.89 -0.99 13.66
CA LYS A 272 -21.24 -0.07 14.76
C LYS A 272 -22.57 0.64 14.46
N PRO A 273 -23.56 0.59 15.37
CA PRO A 273 -24.87 1.22 15.14
C PRO A 273 -24.81 2.71 14.82
N GLU A 274 -23.85 3.44 15.41
CA GLU A 274 -23.65 4.87 15.17
C GLU A 274 -23.16 5.19 13.75
N ASN A 275 -22.76 4.17 13.00
CA ASN A 275 -22.33 4.30 11.61
C ASN A 275 -23.39 3.86 10.60
N ALA A 276 -24.62 3.57 11.06
CA ALA A 276 -25.75 3.30 10.17
C ALA A 276 -25.94 4.44 9.15
N GLY A 277 -26.10 4.08 7.87
CA GLY A 277 -26.24 5.02 6.76
C GLY A 277 -24.94 5.73 6.33
N LYS A 278 -23.80 5.48 6.99
CA LYS A 278 -22.50 6.05 6.63
C LYS A 278 -21.87 5.33 5.44
N THR A 279 -21.02 6.04 4.71
CA THR A 279 -20.22 5.48 3.62
C THR A 279 -18.76 5.32 4.06
N ILE A 280 -18.28 4.08 4.06
CA ILE A 280 -16.94 3.69 4.47
C ILE A 280 -16.17 3.21 3.25
N VAL A 281 -15.05 3.86 2.93
CA VAL A 281 -14.18 3.48 1.81
C VAL A 281 -12.93 2.78 2.35
N ALA A 282 -12.74 1.50 2.02
CA ALA A 282 -11.52 0.74 2.31
C ALA A 282 -10.62 0.72 1.08
N LEU A 283 -9.35 1.11 1.22
CA LEU A 283 -8.38 0.96 0.14
C LEU A 283 -7.73 -0.42 0.19
N LEU A 284 -7.87 -1.18 -0.91
CA LEU A 284 -7.35 -2.53 -1.09
C LEU A 284 -6.12 -2.48 -2.02
N PRO A 285 -4.88 -2.59 -1.46
CA PRO A 285 -3.65 -2.23 -2.16
C PRO A 285 -3.29 -3.07 -3.37
N ASP A 286 -3.59 -4.38 -3.36
CA ASP A 286 -3.15 -5.32 -4.40
C ASP A 286 -4.04 -6.56 -4.51
N SER A 287 -3.73 -7.42 -5.51
CA SER A 287 -4.39 -8.69 -5.76
C SER A 287 -3.83 -9.82 -4.88
N GLY A 288 -4.68 -10.83 -4.63
CA GLY A 288 -4.31 -12.09 -3.98
C GLY A 288 -3.30 -12.94 -4.75
N ASP A 289 -3.16 -12.73 -6.06
CA ASP A 289 -2.26 -13.52 -6.93
C ASP A 289 -0.79 -13.49 -6.46
N ARG A 290 -0.40 -12.47 -5.70
CA ARG A 290 0.97 -12.32 -5.16
C ARG A 290 1.22 -13.14 -3.90
N TYR A 291 0.22 -13.87 -3.41
CA TYR A 291 0.23 -14.51 -2.09
C TYR A 291 -0.08 -16.01 -2.13
N TYR A 292 -0.06 -16.66 -3.31
CA TYR A 292 -0.35 -18.10 -3.44
C TYR A 292 0.62 -18.99 -2.66
N SER A 293 1.88 -18.56 -2.51
CA SER A 293 2.88 -19.28 -1.70
C SER A 293 2.84 -18.96 -0.21
N THR A 294 1.84 -18.17 0.24
CA THR A 294 1.67 -17.80 1.65
C THR A 294 0.54 -18.60 2.30
N THR A 295 0.39 -18.47 3.62
CA THR A 295 -0.71 -19.10 4.38
C THR A 295 -2.09 -18.45 4.12
N LEU A 296 -2.17 -17.39 3.29
CA LEU A 296 -3.45 -16.75 2.97
C LEU A 296 -4.45 -17.74 2.34
N PHE A 297 -3.97 -18.59 1.41
CA PHE A 297 -4.80 -19.56 0.71
C PHE A 297 -4.48 -21.00 1.09
N ALA A 298 -3.64 -21.23 2.10
CA ALA A 298 -3.45 -22.57 2.66
C ALA A 298 -4.71 -23.00 3.43
N ASP A 299 -5.01 -24.29 3.37
CA ASP A 299 -6.10 -24.95 4.11
C ASP A 299 -5.82 -25.00 5.61
#